data_a3db4cdb83231cbd919d2f28bba4db42
#
_entry.id   a3db4cdb83231cbd919d2f28bba4db42
#
_cell.length_a   1.000
_cell.length_b   1.000
_cell.length_c   1.000
_cell.angle_alpha   90.00
_cell.angle_beta   90.00
_cell.angle_gamma   90.00
#
_symmetry.space_group_name_H-M   'P 1'
#
loop_
_entity.id
_entity.type
_entity.pdbx_description
1 polymer ?
#
loop_
_entity_poly.entity_id
_entity_poly.type
_entity_poly.pdbx_seq_one_letter_code
_entity_poly.pdbx_strand_id
1 'polypeptide(L)'
;MPGEYEYRRPVRRKKKVPKWKRMLRRYAGLIRIFLLLVILVLLIVSAVKCFGGGDSGSSGGKKPAETIPTTEPTLSPQQIQEEADALVKQADFIAAGYDYARAIEMLEGFAYYDRVPALADKVAQYREADSKLVSYANMSQVTHVFFHSLIVDVDRAFDDEYTNAGYNQYMTTIDEFVAMMEEMYKRGFVLVSPYDVAYEVSDENGTRFVYGQIRLPAGKKPFIMSQDDVNYYGYMIGGGDGKGDVPGYADVTGDGFATKLVVGEDGYPTCEYMDAQGNILYGDYDLVPVLERFIQEHPDFSYHGARAVLGVTGYEGVLGYRTKPAYEKSLGTEAFQKEIEEAKKVVKCLKDHGWILASHSYGHPSYGNISAEKVRIDSDKWEDTVQPVIGDCDIILYPNGSDIAGVGQYTMDNEKFAALYEDGYRYFFNVDSSVYWAQLGSNYYRGGRRNLDGYRMYYHPHKLTDLFDVETLFEPKRPTPVPKI
;
A
#
# COMPACT_ATOMS: atom_id res chain seq x y z
N MET A 1 32.73 -17.67 3.58
CA MET A 1 31.97 -18.50 4.54
C MET A 1 31.65 -17.63 5.74
N PRO A 2 30.41 -17.19 5.95
CA PRO A 2 29.99 -16.55 7.18
C PRO A 2 29.43 -17.62 8.13
N GLY A 3 29.84 -17.52 9.40
CA GLY A 3 29.60 -18.49 10.44
C GLY A 3 28.14 -18.61 10.85
N GLU A 4 27.75 -19.85 11.13
CA GLU A 4 26.50 -20.23 11.76
C GLU A 4 26.39 -19.64 13.16
N TYR A 5 25.44 -18.74 13.37
CA TYR A 5 25.01 -18.35 14.72
C TYR A 5 23.98 -19.36 15.23
N GLU A 6 24.44 -20.35 15.98
CA GLU A 6 23.62 -21.31 16.72
C GLU A 6 23.04 -20.64 17.97
N TYR A 7 21.78 -20.22 17.93
CA TYR A 7 21.08 -19.67 19.09
C TYR A 7 20.32 -20.76 19.81
N ARG A 8 20.96 -21.38 20.82
CA ARG A 8 20.29 -22.33 21.74
C ARG A 8 19.74 -21.60 22.95
N ARG A 9 18.43 -21.42 23.04
CA ARG A 9 17.70 -21.18 24.29
C ARG A 9 16.62 -22.24 24.52
N PRO A 10 16.38 -22.63 25.80
CA PRO A 10 15.44 -23.72 26.11
C PRO A 10 14.02 -23.32 25.77
N VAL A 11 13.32 -24.21 25.05
CA VAL A 11 11.93 -24.06 24.62
C VAL A 11 11.02 -24.11 25.85
N ARG A 12 10.58 -22.95 26.34
CA ARG A 12 9.39 -22.86 27.20
C ARG A 12 8.17 -23.09 26.29
N ARG A 13 7.50 -24.26 26.45
CA ARG A 13 6.20 -24.51 25.83
C ARG A 13 5.20 -23.44 26.28
N LYS A 14 4.96 -22.42 25.45
CA LYS A 14 3.86 -21.48 25.65
C LYS A 14 2.54 -22.22 25.39
N LYS A 15 1.58 -22.06 26.29
CA LYS A 15 0.21 -22.56 26.11
C LYS A 15 -0.36 -21.94 24.85
N LYS A 16 -0.84 -22.76 23.91
CA LYS A 16 -1.52 -22.31 22.68
C LYS A 16 -2.63 -21.34 23.06
N VAL A 17 -2.62 -20.13 22.47
CA VAL A 17 -3.73 -19.20 22.59
C VAL A 17 -4.96 -19.85 21.95
N PRO A 18 -6.10 -19.97 22.67
CA PRO A 18 -7.28 -20.64 22.14
C PRO A 18 -7.80 -19.94 20.88
N LYS A 19 -8.25 -20.70 19.87
CA LYS A 19 -8.80 -20.18 18.58
C LYS A 19 -9.82 -19.05 18.78
N TRP A 20 -10.65 -19.11 19.81
CA TRP A 20 -11.64 -18.07 20.12
C TRP A 20 -11.03 -16.72 20.53
N LYS A 21 -9.82 -16.68 21.12
CA LYS A 21 -9.12 -15.42 21.45
C LYS A 21 -8.53 -14.76 20.19
N ARG A 22 -8.08 -15.56 19.21
CA ARG A 22 -7.67 -15.04 17.89
C ARG A 22 -8.88 -14.46 17.15
N MET A 23 -10.00 -15.17 17.14
CA MET A 23 -11.25 -14.72 16.54
C MET A 23 -11.78 -13.43 17.20
N LEU A 24 -11.73 -13.32 18.52
CA LEU A 24 -12.11 -12.08 19.23
C LEU A 24 -11.20 -10.89 18.87
N ARG A 25 -9.89 -11.10 18.66
CA ARG A 25 -8.98 -10.05 18.19
C ARG A 25 -9.30 -9.63 16.77
N ARG A 26 -9.58 -10.58 15.88
CA ARG A 26 -9.94 -10.34 14.46
C ARG A 26 -11.21 -9.52 14.31
N TYR A 27 -12.18 -9.72 15.20
CA TYR A 27 -13.45 -8.98 15.21
C TYR A 27 -13.49 -7.86 16.26
N ALA A 28 -12.39 -7.54 16.93
CA ALA A 28 -12.35 -6.51 17.97
C ALA A 28 -12.85 -5.13 17.50
N GLY A 29 -12.53 -4.76 16.25
CA GLY A 29 -13.05 -3.55 15.61
C GLY A 29 -14.56 -3.59 15.43
N LEU A 30 -15.09 -4.66 14.85
CA LEU A 30 -16.54 -4.85 14.64
C LEU A 30 -17.29 -4.95 15.98
N ILE A 31 -16.72 -5.62 16.95
CA ILE A 31 -17.30 -5.71 18.30
C ILE A 31 -17.33 -4.32 18.98
N ARG A 32 -16.29 -3.50 18.81
CA ARG A 32 -16.28 -2.11 19.31
C ARG A 32 -17.33 -1.26 18.63
N ILE A 33 -17.45 -1.34 17.28
CA ILE A 33 -18.49 -0.62 16.53
C ILE A 33 -19.88 -1.08 16.98
N PHE A 34 -20.12 -2.38 17.12
CA PHE A 34 -21.38 -2.92 17.61
C PHE A 34 -21.71 -2.42 19.03
N LEU A 35 -20.74 -2.43 19.95
CA LEU A 35 -20.92 -1.90 21.31
C LEU A 35 -21.20 -0.40 21.30
N LEU A 36 -20.55 0.39 20.46
CA LEU A 36 -20.83 1.82 20.31
C LEU A 36 -22.23 2.07 19.76
N LEU A 37 -22.69 1.27 18.79
CA LEU A 37 -24.06 1.35 18.28
C LEU A 37 -25.08 0.98 19.36
N VAL A 38 -24.83 -0.05 20.17
CA VAL A 38 -25.69 -0.42 21.30
C VAL A 38 -25.72 0.70 22.33
N ILE A 39 -24.59 1.31 22.67
CA ILE A 39 -24.54 2.46 23.59
C ILE A 39 -25.31 3.65 23.00
N LEU A 40 -25.16 3.93 21.71
CA LEU A 40 -25.90 5.01 21.04
C LEU A 40 -27.42 4.77 21.08
N VAL A 41 -27.86 3.54 20.81
CA VAL A 41 -29.28 3.15 20.91
C VAL A 41 -29.78 3.31 22.34
N LEU A 42 -29.03 2.89 23.37
CA LEU A 42 -29.37 3.05 24.76
C LEU A 42 -29.45 4.52 25.16
N LEU A 43 -28.55 5.38 24.66
CA LEU A 43 -28.61 6.82 24.90
C LEU A 43 -29.85 7.46 24.24
N ILE A 44 -30.21 7.05 23.02
CA ILE A 44 -31.42 7.52 22.33
C ILE A 44 -32.66 7.08 23.12
N VAL A 45 -32.73 5.80 23.55
CA VAL A 45 -33.85 5.29 24.37
C VAL A 45 -33.94 6.00 25.71
N SER A 46 -32.81 6.33 26.35
CA SER A 46 -32.78 7.12 27.58
C SER A 46 -33.24 8.55 27.38
N ALA A 47 -32.82 9.18 26.26
CA ALA A 47 -33.28 10.53 25.90
C ALA A 47 -34.79 10.57 25.65
N VAL A 48 -35.34 9.57 24.95
CA VAL A 48 -36.79 9.45 24.70
C VAL A 48 -37.56 9.23 25.99
N LYS A 49 -37.02 8.49 26.99
CA LYS A 49 -37.65 8.32 28.32
C LYS A 49 -37.57 9.56 29.18
N CYS A 50 -36.55 10.42 29.00
CA CYS A 50 -36.45 11.68 29.74
C CYS A 50 -37.39 12.78 29.22
N PHE A 51 -37.86 12.66 27.95
CA PHE A 51 -38.79 13.61 27.35
C PHE A 51 -40.25 13.15 27.32
N GLY A 52 -40.55 11.99 27.87
CA GLY A 52 -41.88 11.37 27.86
C GLY A 52 -42.50 11.21 29.27
N GLY A 53 -42.60 12.26 30.08
CA GLY A 53 -43.27 12.14 31.34
C GLY A 53 -43.49 13.48 32.03
N GLY A 54 -44.70 14.03 31.93
CA GLY A 54 -45.03 15.22 32.70
C GLY A 54 -46.35 15.82 32.24
N ASP A 55 -47.41 15.28 32.81
CA ASP A 55 -48.80 15.79 32.66
C ASP A 55 -49.11 16.89 33.65
N SER A 56 -50.04 17.75 33.23
CA SER A 56 -50.97 18.58 34.00
C SER A 56 -50.53 19.92 34.61
N GLY A 57 -51.13 20.98 34.04
CA GLY A 57 -51.85 21.94 34.87
C GLY A 57 -51.42 23.42 34.79
N SER A 58 -52.30 24.19 34.15
CA SER A 58 -52.69 25.58 34.48
C SER A 58 -52.17 26.74 33.69
N SER A 59 -53.00 27.22 32.83
CA SER A 59 -53.34 28.65 32.45
C SER A 59 -52.29 29.73 32.46
N GLY A 60 -52.18 30.44 31.37
CA GLY A 60 -51.85 31.88 31.35
C GLY A 60 -50.96 32.38 30.25
N GLY A 61 -51.53 33.08 29.24
CA GLY A 61 -50.77 34.08 28.50
C GLY A 61 -50.15 33.69 27.16
N LYS A 62 -50.94 33.83 26.12
CA LYS A 62 -50.48 33.82 24.72
C LYS A 62 -49.51 35.02 24.48
N LYS A 63 -48.24 34.75 24.16
CA LYS A 63 -47.44 35.56 23.25
C LYS A 63 -47.17 34.74 22.00
N PRO A 64 -47.20 35.35 20.81
CA PRO A 64 -46.95 34.65 19.58
C PRO A 64 -45.47 34.21 19.56
N ALA A 65 -45.22 32.93 19.31
CA ALA A 65 -43.90 32.44 19.01
C ALA A 65 -43.46 33.02 17.69
N GLU A 66 -42.43 33.84 17.69
CA GLU A 66 -41.61 34.15 16.53
C GLU A 66 -40.99 32.81 16.07
N THR A 67 -41.51 32.26 15.01
CA THR A 67 -40.83 31.26 14.19
C THR A 67 -39.59 31.93 13.63
N ILE A 68 -38.42 31.63 14.23
CA ILE A 68 -37.13 31.89 13.58
C ILE A 68 -37.09 30.95 12.38
N PRO A 69 -37.10 31.43 11.13
CA PRO A 69 -36.86 30.57 10.00
C PRO A 69 -35.40 30.12 10.11
N THR A 70 -35.17 28.85 10.35
CA THR A 70 -33.87 28.20 10.10
C THR A 70 -33.70 28.12 8.59
N THR A 71 -33.41 29.26 7.94
CA THR A 71 -32.88 29.27 6.58
C THR A 71 -31.46 28.80 6.71
N GLU A 72 -31.18 27.54 6.30
CA GLU A 72 -29.84 27.17 5.90
C GLU A 72 -29.31 28.27 4.96
N PRO A 73 -28.07 28.73 5.11
CA PRO A 73 -27.53 29.76 4.26
C PRO A 73 -27.52 29.24 2.81
N THR A 74 -28.46 29.69 2.04
CA THR A 74 -28.56 29.35 0.61
C THR A 74 -27.41 30.04 -0.08
N LEU A 75 -26.48 29.27 -0.66
CA LEU A 75 -25.33 29.80 -1.41
C LEU A 75 -25.79 30.75 -2.52
N SER A 76 -25.05 31.82 -2.76
CA SER A 76 -25.27 32.69 -3.90
C SER A 76 -25.04 31.92 -5.23
N PRO A 77 -25.62 32.37 -6.34
CA PRO A 77 -25.38 31.73 -7.64
C PRO A 77 -23.89 31.62 -8.00
N GLN A 78 -23.08 32.60 -7.62
CA GLN A 78 -21.64 32.61 -7.85
C GLN A 78 -20.93 31.54 -7.02
N GLN A 79 -21.25 31.39 -5.73
CA GLN A 79 -20.68 30.38 -4.87
C GLN A 79 -21.05 28.97 -5.35
N ILE A 80 -22.30 28.76 -5.80
CA ILE A 80 -22.73 27.50 -6.40
C ILE A 80 -21.87 27.16 -7.63
N GLN A 81 -21.60 28.14 -8.48
CA GLN A 81 -20.77 27.93 -9.67
C GLN A 81 -19.32 27.62 -9.29
N GLU A 82 -18.71 28.32 -8.33
CA GLU A 82 -17.37 28.08 -7.85
C GLU A 82 -17.22 26.66 -7.24
N GLU A 83 -18.20 26.22 -6.43
CA GLU A 83 -18.23 24.86 -5.89
C GLU A 83 -18.40 23.80 -7.00
N ALA A 84 -19.27 24.05 -7.97
CA ALA A 84 -19.45 23.16 -9.11
C ALA A 84 -18.15 23.04 -9.95
N ASP A 85 -17.48 24.14 -10.22
CA ASP A 85 -16.22 24.14 -10.98
C ASP A 85 -15.11 23.38 -10.24
N ALA A 86 -15.02 23.51 -8.91
CA ALA A 86 -14.10 22.73 -8.10
C ALA A 86 -14.43 21.25 -8.13
N LEU A 87 -15.73 20.90 -8.05
CA LEU A 87 -16.20 19.53 -8.10
C LEU A 87 -15.93 18.88 -9.48
N VAL A 88 -16.11 19.64 -10.58
CA VAL A 88 -15.78 19.17 -11.94
C VAL A 88 -14.29 18.83 -12.06
N LYS A 89 -13.40 19.64 -11.50
CA LYS A 89 -11.96 19.33 -11.53
C LYS A 89 -11.63 18.02 -10.81
N GLN A 90 -12.27 17.76 -9.68
CA GLN A 90 -12.09 16.51 -8.95
C GLN A 90 -12.68 15.31 -9.74
N ALA A 91 -13.89 15.50 -10.31
CA ALA A 91 -14.51 14.46 -11.12
C ALA A 91 -13.72 14.18 -12.42
N ASP A 92 -13.12 15.19 -13.05
CA ASP A 92 -12.23 15.01 -14.20
C ASP A 92 -10.99 14.19 -13.87
N PHE A 93 -10.38 14.41 -12.71
CA PHE A 93 -9.23 13.63 -12.26
C PHE A 93 -9.62 12.16 -12.04
N ILE A 94 -10.78 11.91 -11.38
CA ILE A 94 -11.30 10.56 -11.16
C ILE A 94 -11.64 9.88 -12.49
N ALA A 95 -12.32 10.59 -13.40
CA ALA A 95 -12.69 10.08 -14.72
C ALA A 95 -11.46 9.79 -15.60
N ALA A 96 -10.40 10.58 -15.50
CA ALA A 96 -9.14 10.33 -16.20
C ALA A 96 -8.53 8.98 -15.77
N GLY A 97 -8.69 8.57 -14.51
CA GLY A 97 -8.36 7.23 -14.00
C GLY A 97 -9.41 6.15 -14.34
N TYR A 98 -10.29 6.40 -15.30
CA TYR A 98 -11.33 5.48 -15.81
C TYR A 98 -12.46 5.17 -14.80
N ASP A 99 -12.54 5.82 -13.65
CA ASP A 99 -13.61 5.64 -12.67
C ASP A 99 -14.79 6.60 -12.99
N TYR A 100 -15.39 6.40 -14.16
CA TYR A 100 -16.49 7.21 -14.62
C TYR A 100 -17.73 7.09 -13.72
N ALA A 101 -17.96 5.92 -13.12
CA ALA A 101 -19.09 5.71 -12.23
C ALA A 101 -19.01 6.63 -11.01
N ARG A 102 -17.84 6.68 -10.36
CA ARG A 102 -17.61 7.54 -9.20
C ARG A 102 -17.62 9.03 -9.57
N ALA A 103 -17.06 9.39 -10.73
CA ALA A 103 -17.10 10.77 -11.22
C ALA A 103 -18.55 11.24 -11.48
N ILE A 104 -19.39 10.39 -12.07
CA ILE A 104 -20.81 10.66 -12.30
C ILE A 104 -21.55 10.80 -10.96
N GLU A 105 -21.38 9.84 -10.05
CA GLU A 105 -22.00 9.87 -8.71
C GLU A 105 -21.64 11.15 -7.95
N MET A 106 -20.38 11.57 -8.04
CA MET A 106 -19.90 12.82 -7.40
C MET A 106 -20.64 14.05 -7.95
N LEU A 107 -20.80 14.18 -9.28
CA LEU A 107 -21.49 15.31 -9.89
C LEU A 107 -23.00 15.26 -9.64
N GLU A 108 -23.64 14.11 -9.81
CA GLU A 108 -25.10 13.94 -9.57
C GLU A 108 -25.48 14.09 -8.09
N GLY A 109 -24.53 13.83 -7.17
CA GLY A 109 -24.69 14.06 -5.73
C GLY A 109 -24.58 15.54 -5.27
N PHE A 110 -24.22 16.45 -6.17
CA PHE A 110 -24.12 17.86 -5.82
C PHE A 110 -25.51 18.47 -5.51
N ALA A 111 -25.64 19.09 -4.35
CA ALA A 111 -26.95 19.59 -3.87
C ALA A 111 -27.65 20.59 -4.83
N TYR A 112 -26.88 21.23 -5.70
CA TYR A 112 -27.36 22.22 -6.66
C TYR A 112 -27.23 21.73 -8.12
N TYR A 113 -27.17 20.40 -8.34
CA TYR A 113 -26.95 19.80 -9.66
C TYR A 113 -27.89 20.36 -10.74
N ASP A 114 -29.20 20.43 -10.45
CA ASP A 114 -30.21 20.94 -11.38
C ASP A 114 -30.09 22.46 -11.69
N ARG A 115 -29.28 23.16 -10.91
CA ARG A 115 -29.04 24.62 -11.08
C ARG A 115 -27.81 24.92 -11.93
N VAL A 116 -27.00 23.89 -12.27
CA VAL A 116 -25.77 24.02 -13.06
C VAL A 116 -25.82 23.07 -14.26
N PRO A 117 -26.44 23.47 -15.40
CA PRO A 117 -26.64 22.59 -16.57
C PRO A 117 -25.33 21.95 -17.10
N ALA A 118 -24.19 22.64 -16.94
CA ALA A 118 -22.88 22.12 -17.34
C ALA A 118 -22.50 20.79 -16.65
N LEU A 119 -23.03 20.50 -15.46
CA LEU A 119 -22.81 19.21 -14.78
C LEU A 119 -23.49 18.05 -15.51
N ALA A 120 -24.71 18.27 -16.02
CA ALA A 120 -25.42 17.26 -16.81
C ALA A 120 -24.69 16.98 -18.13
N ASP A 121 -24.15 18.01 -18.80
CA ASP A 121 -23.34 17.84 -20.01
C ASP A 121 -22.05 17.04 -19.70
N LYS A 122 -21.43 17.29 -18.56
CA LYS A 122 -20.22 16.56 -18.12
C LYS A 122 -20.52 15.09 -17.81
N VAL A 123 -21.62 14.83 -17.12
CA VAL A 123 -22.11 13.46 -16.86
C VAL A 123 -22.36 12.69 -18.18
N ALA A 124 -22.97 13.36 -19.18
CA ALA A 124 -23.18 12.75 -20.48
C ALA A 124 -21.85 12.40 -21.17
N GLN A 125 -20.83 13.27 -21.10
CA GLN A 125 -19.47 13.01 -21.61
C GLN A 125 -18.84 11.80 -20.92
N TYR A 126 -18.94 11.68 -19.60
CA TYR A 126 -18.40 10.53 -18.86
C TYR A 126 -19.11 9.22 -19.24
N ARG A 127 -20.44 9.21 -19.38
CA ARG A 127 -21.20 8.04 -19.85
C ARG A 127 -20.77 7.61 -21.25
N GLU A 128 -20.57 8.57 -22.15
CA GLU A 128 -20.06 8.29 -23.50
C GLU A 128 -18.64 7.70 -23.45
N ALA A 129 -17.74 8.27 -22.65
CA ALA A 129 -16.38 7.77 -22.49
C ALA A 129 -16.36 6.37 -21.89
N ASP A 130 -17.15 6.10 -20.83
CA ASP A 130 -17.28 4.77 -20.23
C ASP A 130 -17.76 3.71 -21.26
N SER A 131 -18.70 4.07 -22.12
CA SER A 131 -19.23 3.17 -23.14
C SER A 131 -18.20 2.69 -24.16
N LYS A 132 -17.07 3.41 -24.30
CA LYS A 132 -15.96 3.08 -25.20
C LYS A 132 -14.91 2.18 -24.57
N LEU A 133 -14.96 1.96 -23.26
CA LEU A 133 -14.04 1.05 -22.58
C LEU A 133 -14.34 -0.41 -22.95
N VAL A 134 -13.27 -1.18 -23.12
CA VAL A 134 -13.34 -2.62 -23.43
C VAL A 134 -12.76 -3.43 -22.26
N SER A 135 -13.36 -4.58 -21.98
CA SER A 135 -12.84 -5.49 -20.96
C SER A 135 -11.50 -6.07 -21.40
N TYR A 136 -10.51 -6.05 -20.53
CA TYR A 136 -9.23 -6.70 -20.76
C TYR A 136 -9.42 -8.22 -20.78
N ALA A 137 -9.07 -8.87 -21.89
CA ALA A 137 -9.43 -10.26 -22.13
C ALA A 137 -8.63 -11.28 -21.30
N ASN A 138 -7.35 -10.96 -20.97
CA ASN A 138 -6.41 -11.94 -20.45
C ASN A 138 -6.00 -11.62 -19.01
N MET A 139 -6.91 -11.69 -18.05
CA MET A 139 -6.66 -11.35 -16.64
C MET A 139 -5.52 -12.17 -16.00
N SER A 140 -5.25 -13.38 -16.48
CA SER A 140 -4.10 -14.19 -16.06
C SER A 140 -2.74 -13.71 -16.63
N GLN A 141 -2.76 -12.73 -17.52
CA GLN A 141 -1.57 -12.14 -18.15
C GLN A 141 -1.31 -10.70 -17.71
N VAL A 142 -1.87 -10.29 -16.57
CA VAL A 142 -1.50 -9.03 -15.94
C VAL A 142 -0.12 -9.18 -15.32
N THR A 143 0.87 -8.45 -15.86
CA THR A 143 2.23 -8.51 -15.33
C THR A 143 2.31 -7.82 -13.98
N HIS A 144 3.11 -8.35 -13.06
CA HIS A 144 3.41 -7.73 -11.77
C HIS A 144 4.90 -7.40 -11.72
N VAL A 145 5.25 -6.13 -11.66
CA VAL A 145 6.63 -5.66 -11.54
C VAL A 145 6.93 -5.25 -10.11
N PHE A 146 8.20 -5.39 -9.68
CA PHE A 146 8.56 -4.93 -8.36
C PHE A 146 9.95 -4.30 -8.29
N PHE A 147 10.11 -3.47 -7.27
CA PHE A 147 11.30 -2.70 -6.94
C PHE A 147 11.66 -2.90 -5.47
N HIS A 148 12.85 -2.47 -5.09
CA HIS A 148 13.23 -2.15 -3.71
C HIS A 148 13.31 -0.62 -3.55
N SER A 149 13.84 -0.12 -2.44
CA SER A 149 14.08 1.31 -2.25
C SER A 149 14.96 1.87 -3.38
N LEU A 150 14.63 3.07 -3.87
CA LEU A 150 15.33 3.69 -4.98
C LEU A 150 16.62 4.39 -4.51
N ILE A 151 17.66 4.28 -5.33
CA ILE A 151 18.91 5.01 -5.12
C ILE A 151 18.69 6.47 -5.50
N VAL A 152 18.92 7.38 -4.55
CA VAL A 152 18.84 8.84 -4.72
C VAL A 152 20.19 9.38 -5.18
N ASP A 153 21.27 8.96 -4.50
CA ASP A 153 22.62 9.41 -4.74
C ASP A 153 23.49 8.23 -5.18
N VAL A 154 23.73 8.16 -6.50
CA VAL A 154 24.46 7.06 -7.13
C VAL A 154 25.94 7.04 -6.74
N ASP A 155 26.53 8.21 -6.43
CA ASP A 155 27.94 8.28 -6.05
C ASP A 155 28.15 7.73 -4.63
N ARG A 156 27.16 7.86 -3.74
CA ARG A 156 27.17 7.26 -2.39
C ARG A 156 26.79 5.79 -2.40
N ALA A 157 25.83 5.39 -3.26
CA ALA A 157 25.39 4.01 -3.36
C ALA A 157 26.42 3.09 -4.04
N PHE A 158 27.35 3.65 -4.83
CA PHE A 158 28.34 2.89 -5.60
C PHE A 158 29.79 3.30 -5.27
N ASP A 159 30.08 3.61 -4.02
CA ASP A 159 31.38 4.13 -3.55
C ASP A 159 32.44 3.08 -3.20
N ASP A 160 32.22 1.81 -3.61
CA ASP A 160 33.08 0.65 -3.33
C ASP A 160 33.06 0.11 -1.90
N GLU A 161 32.06 0.46 -1.09
CA GLU A 161 31.84 -0.14 0.22
C GLU A 161 31.20 -1.54 0.13
N TYR A 162 31.11 -2.25 1.23
CA TYR A 162 30.64 -3.65 1.30
C TYR A 162 29.22 -3.86 0.75
N THR A 163 28.34 -2.87 0.89
CA THR A 163 26.93 -2.95 0.48
C THR A 163 26.70 -2.74 -1.01
N ASN A 164 27.64 -2.15 -1.73
CA ASN A 164 27.54 -1.79 -3.15
C ASN A 164 27.10 -2.92 -4.07
N ALA A 165 27.62 -4.13 -3.83
CA ALA A 165 27.27 -5.30 -4.65
C ALA A 165 25.74 -5.54 -4.60
N GLY A 166 25.14 -5.48 -3.43
CA GLY A 166 23.71 -5.63 -3.23
C GLY A 166 22.90 -4.50 -3.86
N TYR A 167 23.33 -3.26 -3.69
CA TYR A 167 22.66 -2.11 -4.30
C TYR A 167 22.70 -2.18 -5.83
N ASN A 168 23.86 -2.53 -6.38
CA ASN A 168 24.01 -2.68 -7.83
C ASN A 168 23.18 -3.84 -8.39
N GLN A 169 22.98 -4.91 -7.62
CA GLN A 169 22.17 -6.07 -8.03
C GLN A 169 20.68 -5.79 -7.96
N TYR A 170 20.20 -5.28 -6.81
CA TYR A 170 18.78 -5.33 -6.44
C TYR A 170 18.06 -3.98 -6.46
N MET A 171 18.81 -2.86 -6.51
CA MET A 171 18.21 -1.53 -6.44
C MET A 171 18.16 -0.86 -7.83
N THR A 172 17.22 0.04 -7.98
CA THR A 172 17.00 0.88 -9.17
C THR A 172 17.25 2.33 -8.76
N THR A 173 17.83 3.14 -9.63
CA THR A 173 17.96 4.59 -9.35
C THR A 173 16.63 5.31 -9.60
N ILE A 174 16.47 6.49 -9.03
CA ILE A 174 15.27 7.34 -9.29
C ILE A 174 15.15 7.64 -10.78
N ASP A 175 16.27 7.97 -11.45
CA ASP A 175 16.26 8.31 -12.87
C ASP A 175 15.87 7.09 -13.73
N GLU A 176 16.38 5.88 -13.42
CA GLU A 176 15.94 4.64 -14.06
C GLU A 176 14.44 4.41 -13.85
N PHE A 177 13.94 4.60 -12.61
CA PHE A 177 12.53 4.39 -12.30
C PHE A 177 11.61 5.36 -13.06
N VAL A 178 11.93 6.65 -13.07
CA VAL A 178 11.17 7.66 -13.81
C VAL A 178 11.12 7.32 -15.30
N ALA A 179 12.29 7.00 -15.91
CA ALA A 179 12.36 6.63 -17.30
C ALA A 179 11.56 5.35 -17.61
N MET A 180 11.56 4.35 -16.71
CA MET A 180 10.72 3.14 -16.83
C MET A 180 9.22 3.51 -16.82
N MET A 181 8.78 4.39 -15.91
CA MET A 181 7.37 4.79 -15.85
C MET A 181 6.93 5.52 -17.12
N GLU A 182 7.76 6.45 -17.62
CA GLU A 182 7.49 7.13 -18.89
C GLU A 182 7.35 6.17 -20.07
N GLU A 183 8.28 5.22 -20.19
CA GLU A 183 8.25 4.24 -21.28
C GLU A 183 7.05 3.29 -21.18
N MET A 184 6.74 2.82 -19.98
CA MET A 184 5.55 2.00 -19.75
C MET A 184 4.27 2.77 -20.06
N TYR A 185 4.19 4.04 -19.66
CA TYR A 185 3.06 4.91 -19.97
C TYR A 185 2.90 5.12 -21.49
N LYS A 186 3.99 5.44 -22.23
CA LYS A 186 4.00 5.57 -23.69
C LYS A 186 3.55 4.28 -24.38
N ARG A 187 3.86 3.11 -23.82
CA ARG A 187 3.47 1.79 -24.32
C ARG A 187 2.08 1.35 -23.90
N GLY A 188 1.34 2.24 -23.21
CA GLY A 188 -0.06 2.04 -22.83
C GLY A 188 -0.27 1.16 -21.61
N PHE A 189 0.73 1.01 -20.75
CA PHE A 189 0.52 0.34 -19.46
C PHE A 189 -0.30 1.22 -18.51
N VAL A 190 -1.16 0.58 -17.71
CA VAL A 190 -2.02 1.21 -16.71
C VAL A 190 -1.90 0.44 -15.40
N LEU A 191 -1.52 1.12 -14.34
CA LEU A 191 -1.39 0.55 -13.01
C LEU A 191 -2.75 0.16 -12.45
N VAL A 192 -2.88 -1.08 -11.99
CA VAL A 192 -4.08 -1.64 -11.37
C VAL A 192 -3.76 -2.23 -10.01
N SER A 193 -4.77 -2.33 -9.16
CA SER A 193 -4.68 -3.03 -7.89
C SER A 193 -4.69 -4.56 -8.09
N PRO A 194 -4.01 -5.36 -7.25
CA PRO A 194 -4.23 -6.80 -7.20
C PRO A 194 -5.71 -7.18 -7.02
N TYR A 195 -6.47 -6.35 -6.32
CA TYR A 195 -7.92 -6.54 -6.08
C TYR A 195 -8.78 -6.30 -7.33
N ASP A 196 -8.28 -5.53 -8.31
CA ASP A 196 -8.93 -5.40 -9.61
C ASP A 196 -8.72 -6.64 -10.49
N VAL A 197 -7.61 -7.35 -10.26
CA VAL A 197 -7.24 -8.54 -11.06
C VAL A 197 -8.00 -9.78 -10.59
N ALA A 198 -8.10 -9.99 -9.29
CA ALA A 198 -8.85 -11.11 -8.72
C ALA A 198 -9.37 -10.74 -7.32
N TYR A 199 -10.54 -11.26 -6.96
CA TYR A 199 -11.15 -11.02 -5.65
C TYR A 199 -12.06 -12.16 -5.23
N GLU A 200 -12.36 -12.20 -3.93
CA GLU A 200 -13.26 -13.19 -3.35
C GLU A 200 -14.73 -12.76 -3.54
N VAL A 201 -15.54 -13.68 -4.00
CA VAL A 201 -16.99 -13.53 -4.09
C VAL A 201 -17.70 -14.57 -3.22
N SER A 202 -18.83 -14.19 -2.62
CA SER A 202 -19.70 -15.08 -1.86
C SER A 202 -21.11 -15.00 -2.45
N ASP A 203 -21.62 -16.13 -2.93
CA ASP A 203 -22.95 -16.28 -3.49
C ASP A 203 -23.58 -17.62 -3.09
N GLU A 204 -24.67 -18.02 -3.72
CA GLU A 204 -25.34 -19.31 -3.48
C GLU A 204 -24.48 -20.53 -3.75
N ASN A 205 -23.40 -20.41 -4.53
CA ASN A 205 -22.43 -21.46 -4.83
C ASN A 205 -21.26 -21.49 -3.83
N GLY A 206 -21.30 -20.64 -2.80
CA GLY A 206 -20.27 -20.52 -1.78
C GLY A 206 -19.28 -19.41 -2.03
N THR A 207 -18.19 -19.40 -1.23
CA THR A 207 -17.13 -18.38 -1.31
C THR A 207 -16.01 -18.90 -2.20
N ARG A 208 -15.60 -18.09 -3.18
CA ARG A 208 -14.51 -18.43 -4.12
C ARG A 208 -13.82 -17.19 -4.68
N PHE A 209 -12.60 -17.36 -5.16
CA PHE A 209 -11.92 -16.34 -5.94
C PHE A 209 -12.34 -16.37 -7.40
N VAL A 210 -12.47 -15.19 -7.99
CA VAL A 210 -12.74 -14.98 -9.41
C VAL A 210 -11.81 -13.94 -9.99
N TYR A 211 -11.55 -13.99 -11.30
CA TYR A 211 -10.92 -12.87 -11.99
C TYR A 211 -11.87 -11.68 -12.05
N GLY A 212 -11.29 -10.49 -11.88
CA GLY A 212 -12.02 -9.23 -12.03
C GLY A 212 -12.31 -8.86 -13.48
N GLN A 213 -12.90 -7.70 -13.65
CA GLN A 213 -13.17 -7.10 -14.96
C GLN A 213 -12.52 -5.72 -15.02
N ILE A 214 -11.33 -5.64 -15.57
CA ILE A 214 -10.67 -4.37 -15.82
C ILE A 214 -11.14 -3.85 -17.19
N ARG A 215 -11.72 -2.65 -17.21
CA ARG A 215 -12.20 -1.99 -18.43
C ARG A 215 -11.31 -0.80 -18.75
N LEU A 216 -10.65 -0.82 -19.91
CA LEU A 216 -9.69 0.18 -20.36
C LEU A 216 -9.96 0.56 -21.82
N PRO A 217 -9.43 1.69 -22.30
CA PRO A 217 -9.40 1.97 -23.72
C PRO A 217 -8.70 0.84 -24.49
N ALA A 218 -9.15 0.57 -25.71
CA ALA A 218 -8.55 -0.46 -26.55
C ALA A 218 -7.02 -0.26 -26.72
N GLY A 219 -6.25 -1.32 -26.51
CA GLY A 219 -4.79 -1.31 -26.60
C GLY A 219 -4.05 -0.98 -25.32
N LYS A 220 -4.70 -0.47 -24.28
CA LYS A 220 -4.09 -0.31 -22.94
C LYS A 220 -3.91 -1.68 -22.26
N LYS A 221 -2.89 -1.78 -21.39
CA LYS A 221 -2.43 -3.01 -20.75
C LYS A 221 -2.37 -2.82 -19.23
N PRO A 222 -3.14 -3.56 -18.43
CA PRO A 222 -3.04 -3.49 -16.99
C PRO A 222 -1.73 -4.12 -16.48
N PHE A 223 -1.16 -3.54 -15.41
CA PHE A 223 -0.05 -4.12 -14.67
C PHE A 223 -0.16 -3.81 -13.17
N ILE A 224 0.43 -4.66 -12.34
CA ILE A 224 0.54 -4.46 -10.90
C ILE A 224 1.97 -4.02 -10.59
N MET A 225 2.15 -3.18 -9.57
CA MET A 225 3.45 -2.78 -9.05
C MET A 225 3.54 -3.05 -7.56
N SER A 226 4.72 -3.45 -7.08
CA SER A 226 5.04 -3.52 -5.66
C SER A 226 6.45 -3.00 -5.37
N GLN A 227 6.68 -2.63 -4.10
CA GLN A 227 7.99 -2.32 -3.57
C GLN A 227 8.23 -3.18 -2.35
N ASP A 228 9.36 -3.89 -2.33
CA ASP A 228 9.79 -4.71 -1.20
C ASP A 228 10.64 -3.89 -0.23
N ASP A 229 10.69 -4.32 1.03
CA ASP A 229 11.56 -3.75 2.06
C ASP A 229 11.37 -2.25 2.31
N VAL A 230 10.12 -1.75 2.32
CA VAL A 230 9.82 -0.34 2.60
C VAL A 230 9.98 -0.06 4.09
N ASN A 231 11.20 -0.27 4.57
CA ASN A 231 11.59 -0.20 5.98
C ASN A 231 12.69 0.83 6.23
N TYR A 232 13.47 1.19 5.20
CA TYR A 232 14.61 2.09 5.31
C TYR A 232 15.55 1.64 6.42
N TYR A 233 16.25 0.53 6.15
CA TYR A 233 17.12 -0.14 7.11
C TYR A 233 18.30 0.71 7.53
N GLY A 234 18.74 0.54 8.78
CA GLY A 234 19.81 1.33 9.37
C GLY A 234 21.09 1.34 8.54
N TYR A 235 21.48 0.20 7.97
CA TYR A 235 22.66 0.11 7.12
C TYR A 235 22.61 0.95 5.84
N MET A 236 21.40 1.27 5.34
CA MET A 236 21.20 2.08 4.12
C MET A 236 21.21 3.57 4.42
N ILE A 237 20.69 3.96 5.59
CA ILE A 237 20.38 5.36 5.91
C ILE A 237 21.41 6.04 6.80
N GLY A 238 22.49 5.34 7.11
CA GLY A 238 23.49 5.82 8.02
C GLY A 238 23.23 5.44 9.47
N GLY A 239 24.30 5.39 10.26
CA GLY A 239 24.23 4.98 11.65
C GLY A 239 25.29 4.04 12.10
N GLY A 240 26.40 4.13 11.53
CA GLY A 240 27.69 3.83 12.10
C GLY A 240 28.24 2.46 11.86
N ASP A 241 27.69 1.34 12.15
CA ASP A 241 28.45 0.08 12.11
C ASP A 241 27.81 -1.02 11.25
N GLY A 242 26.87 -0.65 10.41
CA GLY A 242 26.13 -1.61 9.56
C GLY A 242 25.27 -2.60 10.34
N LYS A 243 25.03 -2.37 11.63
CA LYS A 243 24.25 -3.27 12.49
C LYS A 243 22.84 -2.81 12.76
N GLY A 244 22.39 -1.71 12.12
CA GLY A 244 21.00 -1.27 12.18
C GLY A 244 20.53 -0.74 13.53
N ASP A 245 21.42 -0.45 14.46
CA ASP A 245 21.09 0.08 15.77
C ASP A 245 21.27 1.60 15.81
N VAL A 246 20.40 2.33 15.11
CA VAL A 246 20.58 3.77 14.99
C VAL A 246 19.50 4.57 15.65
N PRO A 247 19.64 4.93 16.89
CA PRO A 247 18.99 6.11 17.43
C PRO A 247 19.81 7.34 17.04
N GLY A 248 19.38 8.07 16.03
CA GLY A 248 20.03 9.27 15.55
C GLY A 248 21.19 8.97 14.61
N TYR A 249 21.17 9.52 13.45
CA TYR A 249 22.12 9.42 12.34
C TYR A 249 23.47 10.11 12.65
N ALA A 250 23.97 10.01 13.86
CA ALA A 250 24.90 10.98 14.45
C ALA A 250 26.22 11.12 13.70
N ASP A 251 26.69 10.11 13.01
CA ASP A 251 28.05 10.13 12.48
C ASP A 251 28.21 9.70 11.02
N VAL A 252 27.16 9.22 10.34
CA VAL A 252 27.23 8.72 8.96
C VAL A 252 25.99 9.13 8.19
N THR A 253 26.17 9.69 7.00
CA THR A 253 25.10 10.19 6.16
C THR A 253 24.36 9.11 5.37
N GLY A 254 24.74 7.84 5.47
CA GLY A 254 24.15 6.70 4.76
C GLY A 254 24.54 6.60 3.29
N ASP A 255 23.98 5.63 2.59
CA ASP A 255 24.40 5.18 1.25
C ASP A 255 23.55 5.78 0.13
N GLY A 256 22.95 6.96 0.35
CA GLY A 256 22.21 7.69 -0.69
C GLY A 256 20.78 7.21 -0.91
N PHE A 257 20.09 6.77 0.13
CA PHE A 257 18.68 6.40 0.12
C PHE A 257 17.84 7.34 0.99
N ALA A 258 16.53 7.37 0.75
CA ALA A 258 15.57 8.00 1.68
C ALA A 258 15.69 7.38 3.08
N THR A 259 15.35 8.15 4.10
CA THR A 259 15.45 7.72 5.50
C THR A 259 14.13 7.23 6.07
N LYS A 260 13.02 7.79 5.61
CA LYS A 260 11.66 7.37 5.95
C LYS A 260 10.60 8.03 5.07
N LEU A 261 9.42 7.46 5.07
CA LEU A 261 8.21 8.12 4.55
C LEU A 261 7.64 9.08 5.59
N VAL A 262 7.15 10.22 5.14
CA VAL A 262 6.46 11.22 5.96
C VAL A 262 5.23 11.74 5.23
N VAL A 263 4.36 12.48 5.93
CA VAL A 263 3.25 13.21 5.30
C VAL A 263 3.75 14.59 4.91
N GLY A 264 3.65 14.96 3.64
CA GLY A 264 4.01 16.26 3.12
C GLY A 264 3.05 17.38 3.59
N GLU A 265 3.46 18.63 3.43
CA GLU A 265 2.63 19.79 3.76
C GLU A 265 1.37 19.88 2.88
N ASP A 266 1.42 19.30 1.69
CA ASP A 266 0.30 19.16 0.75
C ASP A 266 -0.65 18.00 1.08
N GLY A 267 -0.35 17.23 2.12
CA GLY A 267 -1.11 16.06 2.56
C GLY A 267 -0.81 14.77 1.80
N TYR A 268 0.11 14.77 0.84
CA TYR A 268 0.56 13.58 0.12
C TYR A 268 1.73 12.90 0.84
N PRO A 269 1.95 11.58 0.60
CA PRO A 269 3.13 10.92 1.14
C PRO A 269 4.38 11.41 0.41
N THR A 270 5.42 11.76 1.17
CA THR A 270 6.73 12.17 0.69
C THR A 270 7.84 11.48 1.48
N CYS A 271 9.11 11.72 1.14
CA CYS A 271 10.24 11.14 1.85
C CYS A 271 11.05 12.20 2.61
N GLU A 272 11.62 11.78 3.73
CA GLU A 272 12.78 12.42 4.33
C GLU A 272 14.04 11.80 3.72
N TYR A 273 15.05 12.62 3.47
CA TYR A 273 16.35 12.23 2.93
C TYR A 273 17.46 13.02 3.62
N MET A 274 18.57 12.37 3.90
CA MET A 274 19.77 13.03 4.40
C MET A 274 20.83 13.10 3.32
N ASP A 275 21.22 14.33 2.92
CA ASP A 275 22.23 14.54 1.90
C ASP A 275 23.64 14.21 2.40
N ALA A 276 24.64 14.26 1.50
CA ALA A 276 26.04 13.99 1.82
C ALA A 276 26.65 14.98 2.83
N GLN A 277 26.01 16.12 3.07
CA GLN A 277 26.43 17.14 4.03
C GLN A 277 25.70 16.98 5.38
N GLY A 278 24.79 16.01 5.52
CA GLY A 278 24.00 15.78 6.72
C GLY A 278 22.76 16.68 6.83
N ASN A 279 22.36 17.41 5.77
CA ASN A 279 21.13 18.17 5.78
C ASN A 279 19.93 17.26 5.56
N ILE A 280 18.87 17.51 6.33
CA ILE A 280 17.59 16.80 6.16
C ILE A 280 16.75 17.55 5.13
N LEU A 281 16.35 16.82 4.08
CA LEU A 281 15.55 17.30 2.98
C LEU A 281 14.25 16.50 2.89
N TYR A 282 13.21 17.09 2.31
CA TYR A 282 11.93 16.44 2.07
C TYR A 282 11.57 16.55 0.60
N GLY A 283 11.10 15.43 0.00
CA GLY A 283 10.77 15.40 -1.43
C GLY A 283 10.65 14.00 -2.01
N ASP A 284 10.87 13.92 -3.32
CA ASP A 284 10.66 12.73 -4.14
C ASP A 284 11.90 11.81 -4.12
N TYR A 285 12.20 11.25 -2.96
CA TYR A 285 13.43 10.49 -2.74
C TYR A 285 13.22 8.97 -2.70
N ASP A 286 12.03 8.46 -3.05
CA ASP A 286 11.76 7.02 -3.24
C ASP A 286 10.54 6.82 -4.14
N LEU A 287 10.23 5.56 -4.45
CA LEU A 287 9.13 5.14 -5.33
C LEU A 287 7.79 5.79 -4.96
N VAL A 288 7.46 5.87 -3.67
CA VAL A 288 6.16 6.38 -3.22
C VAL A 288 5.90 7.82 -3.71
N PRO A 289 6.69 8.83 -3.35
CA PRO A 289 6.41 10.20 -3.81
C PRO A 289 6.62 10.38 -5.31
N VAL A 290 7.60 9.70 -5.92
CA VAL A 290 7.83 9.78 -7.37
C VAL A 290 6.62 9.25 -8.14
N LEU A 291 6.05 8.10 -7.75
CA LEU A 291 4.86 7.54 -8.38
C LEU A 291 3.61 8.41 -8.12
N GLU A 292 3.46 8.98 -6.92
CA GLU A 292 2.37 9.92 -6.63
C GLU A 292 2.37 11.11 -7.59
N ARG A 293 3.52 11.74 -7.76
CA ARG A 293 3.67 12.87 -8.68
C ARG A 293 3.38 12.45 -10.12
N PHE A 294 3.95 11.32 -10.55
CA PHE A 294 3.70 10.80 -11.90
C PHE A 294 2.21 10.56 -12.17
N ILE A 295 1.45 10.03 -11.20
CA ILE A 295 0.01 9.81 -11.35
C ILE A 295 -0.77 11.13 -11.30
N GLN A 296 -0.33 12.13 -10.53
CA GLN A 296 -0.95 13.45 -10.55
C GLN A 296 -0.81 14.13 -11.93
N GLU A 297 0.32 13.94 -12.60
CA GLU A 297 0.59 14.44 -13.94
C GLU A 297 -0.09 13.59 -15.03
N HIS A 298 -0.21 12.28 -14.80
CA HIS A 298 -0.78 11.29 -15.71
C HIS A 298 -1.85 10.44 -15.03
N PRO A 299 -3.02 11.00 -14.68
CA PRO A 299 -4.05 10.26 -13.94
C PRO A 299 -4.57 9.03 -14.70
N ASP A 300 -4.47 9.01 -16.04
CA ASP A 300 -4.80 7.85 -16.88
C ASP A 300 -3.74 6.72 -16.83
N PHE A 301 -2.66 6.89 -16.08
CA PHE A 301 -1.73 5.82 -15.75
C PHE A 301 -2.22 4.92 -14.62
N SER A 302 -3.21 5.36 -13.86
CA SER A 302 -3.72 4.66 -12.68
C SER A 302 -5.22 4.33 -12.82
N TYR A 303 -5.56 3.07 -12.83
CA TYR A 303 -6.94 2.58 -12.88
C TYR A 303 -7.62 2.77 -11.53
N HIS A 304 -8.72 3.55 -11.51
CA HIS A 304 -9.51 3.83 -10.30
C HIS A 304 -8.67 4.35 -9.11
N GLY A 305 -7.57 5.05 -9.40
CA GLY A 305 -6.70 5.58 -8.37
C GLY A 305 -5.77 4.54 -7.72
N ALA A 306 -5.54 3.39 -8.36
CA ALA A 306 -4.63 2.35 -7.89
C ALA A 306 -3.21 2.89 -7.62
N ARG A 307 -2.57 2.36 -6.60
CA ARG A 307 -1.16 2.58 -6.24
C ARG A 307 -0.44 1.25 -6.12
N ALA A 308 0.87 1.30 -5.87
CA ALA A 308 1.65 0.10 -5.67
C ALA A 308 1.37 -0.57 -4.31
N VAL A 309 1.78 -1.83 -4.21
CA VAL A 309 1.76 -2.62 -2.97
C VAL A 309 3.11 -2.44 -2.27
N LEU A 310 3.10 -2.04 -1.01
CA LEU A 310 4.29 -1.79 -0.20
C LEU A 310 4.50 -2.94 0.78
N GLY A 311 5.55 -3.73 0.55
CA GLY A 311 5.95 -4.84 1.42
C GLY A 311 6.81 -4.36 2.57
N VAL A 312 6.36 -4.61 3.81
CA VAL A 312 7.11 -4.24 5.01
C VAL A 312 7.48 -5.46 5.83
N THR A 313 8.72 -5.48 6.32
CA THR A 313 9.20 -6.44 7.32
C THR A 313 9.01 -5.88 8.73
N GLY A 314 9.30 -6.69 9.75
CA GLY A 314 9.14 -6.27 11.14
C GLY A 314 10.45 -6.16 11.93
N TYR A 315 11.59 -6.56 11.37
CA TYR A 315 12.80 -6.71 12.17
C TYR A 315 13.50 -5.39 12.55
N GLU A 316 13.26 -4.30 11.80
CA GLU A 316 13.72 -2.95 12.20
C GLU A 316 12.60 -1.94 12.43
N GLY A 317 11.38 -2.29 12.08
CA GLY A 317 10.21 -1.41 12.10
C GLY A 317 9.65 -1.20 10.71
N VAL A 318 8.84 -0.18 10.48
CA VAL A 318 8.12 0.04 9.22
C VAL A 318 8.28 1.48 8.71
N LEU A 319 8.37 1.65 7.39
CA LEU A 319 8.38 2.96 6.73
C LEU A 319 9.48 3.93 7.22
N GLY A 320 10.57 3.39 7.78
CA GLY A 320 11.67 4.17 8.38
C GLY A 320 11.50 4.49 9.87
N TYR A 321 10.38 4.13 10.47
CA TYR A 321 10.11 4.29 11.91
C TYR A 321 10.55 3.07 12.69
N ARG A 322 11.20 3.29 13.82
CA ARG A 322 11.78 2.22 14.65
C ARG A 322 10.73 1.57 15.56
N THR A 323 9.71 0.94 14.95
CA THR A 323 8.54 0.37 15.65
C THR A 323 8.75 -1.05 16.19
N LYS A 324 9.93 -1.67 15.96
CA LYS A 324 10.27 -2.97 16.57
C LYS A 324 10.32 -2.84 18.09
N PRO A 325 9.64 -3.71 18.86
CA PRO A 325 9.57 -3.59 20.32
C PRO A 325 10.92 -3.53 21.05
N ALA A 326 11.98 -4.08 20.45
CA ALA A 326 13.33 -4.02 21.05
C ALA A 326 13.88 -2.59 21.14
N TYR A 327 13.44 -1.68 20.29
CA TYR A 327 13.87 -0.27 20.32
C TYR A 327 13.31 0.53 21.50
N GLU A 328 12.23 0.08 22.13
CA GLU A 328 11.71 0.75 23.34
C GLU A 328 12.76 0.90 24.43
N LYS A 329 13.65 -0.12 24.56
CA LYS A 329 14.74 -0.09 25.55
C LYS A 329 15.78 0.99 25.26
N SER A 330 16.11 1.23 23.99
CA SER A 330 17.14 2.21 23.60
C SER A 330 16.60 3.63 23.46
N LEU A 331 15.37 3.76 22.94
CA LEU A 331 14.71 5.05 22.73
C LEU A 331 14.04 5.60 24.00
N GLY A 332 13.62 4.71 24.91
CA GLY A 332 12.69 5.03 25.99
C GLY A 332 11.24 4.99 25.54
N THR A 333 10.33 4.75 26.46
CA THR A 333 8.90 4.49 26.17
C THR A 333 8.23 5.65 25.41
N GLU A 334 8.48 6.90 25.80
CA GLU A 334 7.85 8.07 25.16
C GLU A 334 8.27 8.23 23.69
N ALA A 335 9.58 8.19 23.40
CA ALA A 335 10.09 8.30 22.05
C ALA A 335 9.66 7.11 21.18
N PHE A 336 9.66 5.89 21.74
CA PHE A 336 9.18 4.71 21.04
C PHE A 336 7.69 4.79 20.68
N GLN A 337 6.85 5.29 21.58
CA GLN A 337 5.42 5.50 21.29
C GLN A 337 5.23 6.58 20.20
N LYS A 338 6.07 7.62 20.19
CA LYS A 338 6.06 8.63 19.12
C LYS A 338 6.39 8.02 17.75
N GLU A 339 7.40 7.14 17.67
CA GLU A 339 7.71 6.40 16.42
C GLU A 339 6.47 5.66 15.89
N ILE A 340 5.76 4.94 16.77
CA ILE A 340 4.55 4.20 16.40
C ILE A 340 3.43 5.14 15.91
N GLU A 341 3.18 6.25 16.61
CA GLU A 341 2.11 7.18 16.23
C GLU A 341 2.42 7.94 14.93
N GLU A 342 3.67 8.32 14.69
CA GLU A 342 4.08 8.93 13.42
C GLU A 342 3.96 7.92 12.27
N ALA A 343 4.41 6.67 12.46
CA ALA A 343 4.22 5.61 11.47
C ALA A 343 2.73 5.43 11.11
N LYS A 344 1.84 5.42 12.09
CA LYS A 344 0.39 5.31 11.86
C LYS A 344 -0.19 6.46 11.06
N LYS A 345 0.32 7.70 11.23
CA LYS A 345 -0.10 8.85 10.42
C LYS A 345 0.27 8.65 8.96
N VAL A 346 1.49 8.19 8.70
CA VAL A 346 1.95 7.89 7.34
C VAL A 346 1.15 6.74 6.73
N VAL A 347 0.92 5.67 7.49
CA VAL A 347 0.05 4.55 7.07
C VAL A 347 -1.34 5.02 6.68
N LYS A 348 -1.93 5.93 7.48
CA LYS A 348 -3.24 6.51 7.15
C LYS A 348 -3.17 7.30 5.85
N CYS A 349 -2.19 8.17 5.69
CA CYS A 349 -1.98 8.95 4.48
C CYS A 349 -1.83 8.04 3.24
N LEU A 350 -1.00 7.01 3.32
CA LEU A 350 -0.82 6.03 2.24
C LEU A 350 -2.15 5.37 1.85
N LYS A 351 -2.92 4.88 2.82
CA LYS A 351 -4.21 4.22 2.56
C LYS A 351 -5.26 5.17 2.00
N ASP A 352 -5.30 6.41 2.46
CA ASP A 352 -6.22 7.44 1.95
C ASP A 352 -5.94 7.77 0.48
N HIS A 353 -4.69 7.57 0.01
CA HIS A 353 -4.27 7.77 -1.38
C HIS A 353 -4.25 6.48 -2.22
N GLY A 354 -4.76 5.36 -1.70
CA GLY A 354 -4.91 4.12 -2.46
C GLY A 354 -3.72 3.16 -2.43
N TRP A 355 -2.69 3.44 -1.62
CA TRP A 355 -1.56 2.54 -1.40
C TRP A 355 -1.97 1.32 -0.58
N ILE A 356 -1.42 0.17 -0.92
CA ILE A 356 -1.69 -1.10 -0.24
C ILE A 356 -0.46 -1.51 0.55
N LEU A 357 -0.64 -1.80 1.84
CA LEU A 357 0.43 -2.32 2.69
C LEU A 357 0.34 -3.84 2.74
N ALA A 358 1.47 -4.52 2.59
CA ALA A 358 1.59 -5.96 2.52
C ALA A 358 2.63 -6.50 3.49
N SER A 359 2.48 -7.76 3.87
CA SER A 359 3.51 -8.47 4.62
C SER A 359 4.68 -8.85 3.70
N HIS A 360 5.90 -8.52 4.15
CA HIS A 360 7.14 -9.08 3.61
C HIS A 360 7.81 -9.98 4.64
N SER A 361 7.02 -10.71 5.45
CA SER A 361 7.39 -11.47 6.64
C SER A 361 7.93 -10.60 7.79
N TYR A 362 8.13 -11.20 8.98
CA TYR A 362 8.74 -10.46 10.08
C TYR A 362 10.25 -10.33 9.91
N GLY A 363 10.93 -11.43 9.67
CA GLY A 363 12.40 -11.54 9.71
C GLY A 363 13.05 -11.80 8.36
N HIS A 364 12.32 -11.64 7.26
CA HIS A 364 12.79 -11.85 5.90
C HIS A 364 13.37 -13.27 5.59
N PRO A 365 12.85 -14.38 6.18
CA PRO A 365 13.34 -15.71 5.84
C PRO A 365 12.75 -16.21 4.51
N SER A 366 13.49 -17.04 3.80
CA SER A 366 13.00 -17.74 2.61
C SER A 366 11.95 -18.79 3.01
N TYR A 367 10.66 -18.44 2.91
CA TYR A 367 9.53 -19.31 3.36
C TYR A 367 9.50 -20.68 2.69
N GLY A 368 9.95 -20.77 1.43
CA GLY A 368 10.10 -22.06 0.76
C GLY A 368 11.07 -23.03 1.46
N ASN A 369 12.11 -22.49 2.08
CA ASN A 369 13.24 -23.25 2.63
C ASN A 369 13.16 -23.54 4.13
N ILE A 370 12.19 -22.95 4.85
CA ILE A 370 12.01 -23.18 6.29
C ILE A 370 10.81 -24.06 6.57
N SER A 371 10.72 -24.64 7.78
CA SER A 371 9.56 -25.48 8.17
C SER A 371 8.28 -24.66 8.35
N ALA A 372 7.14 -25.33 8.25
CA ALA A 372 5.83 -24.69 8.50
C ALA A 372 5.72 -24.09 9.91
N GLU A 373 6.35 -24.73 10.93
CA GLU A 373 6.42 -24.16 12.28
C GLU A 373 7.16 -22.81 12.31
N LYS A 374 8.29 -22.70 11.57
CA LYS A 374 9.04 -21.44 11.46
C LYS A 374 8.28 -20.36 10.70
N VAL A 375 7.58 -20.74 9.62
CA VAL A 375 6.68 -19.81 8.91
C VAL A 375 5.62 -19.26 9.86
N ARG A 376 4.96 -20.12 10.63
CA ARG A 376 3.95 -19.72 11.61
C ARG A 376 4.52 -18.79 12.70
N ILE A 377 5.70 -19.10 13.23
CA ILE A 377 6.36 -18.25 14.23
C ILE A 377 6.68 -16.87 13.68
N ASP A 378 7.17 -16.79 12.45
CA ASP A 378 7.51 -15.52 11.80
C ASP A 378 6.24 -14.72 11.48
N SER A 379 5.21 -15.36 10.94
CA SER A 379 3.92 -14.75 10.64
C SER A 379 3.19 -14.27 11.91
N ASP A 380 3.11 -15.12 12.97
CA ASP A 380 2.55 -14.73 14.28
C ASP A 380 3.26 -13.48 14.83
N LYS A 381 4.59 -13.40 14.66
CA LYS A 381 5.38 -12.27 15.13
C LYS A 381 5.11 -11.00 14.32
N TRP A 382 4.93 -11.14 13.00
CA TRP A 382 4.53 -10.02 12.15
C TRP A 382 3.15 -9.50 12.56
N GLU A 383 2.16 -10.39 12.76
CA GLU A 383 0.83 -10.02 13.26
C GLU A 383 0.87 -9.31 14.62
N ASP A 384 1.73 -9.77 15.52
CA ASP A 384 1.83 -9.21 16.88
C ASP A 384 2.53 -7.83 16.90
N THR A 385 3.40 -7.52 15.93
CA THR A 385 4.27 -6.34 15.99
C THR A 385 4.08 -5.35 14.85
N VAL A 386 3.80 -5.79 13.63
CA VAL A 386 3.65 -4.94 12.45
C VAL A 386 2.18 -4.58 12.22
N GLN A 387 1.28 -5.56 12.25
CA GLN A 387 -0.14 -5.34 12.03
C GLN A 387 -0.79 -4.27 12.93
N PRO A 388 -0.42 -4.12 14.22
CA PRO A 388 -0.95 -3.03 15.05
C PRO A 388 -0.58 -1.62 14.57
N VAL A 389 0.44 -1.50 13.73
CA VAL A 389 0.89 -0.24 13.13
C VAL A 389 0.23 -0.01 11.78
N ILE A 390 0.29 -1.02 10.90
CA ILE A 390 -0.18 -0.86 9.51
C ILE A 390 -1.65 -1.29 9.30
N GLY A 391 -2.26 -1.99 10.25
CA GLY A 391 -3.61 -2.54 10.14
C GLY A 391 -3.64 -3.90 9.44
N ASP A 392 -4.86 -4.42 9.20
CA ASP A 392 -5.07 -5.73 8.58
C ASP A 392 -4.47 -5.78 7.17
N CYS A 393 -3.92 -6.96 6.82
CA CYS A 393 -3.26 -7.24 5.56
C CYS A 393 -3.60 -8.67 5.12
N ASP A 394 -3.92 -8.85 3.85
CA ASP A 394 -4.23 -10.15 3.24
C ASP A 394 -3.27 -10.50 2.08
N ILE A 395 -2.26 -9.66 1.85
CA ILE A 395 -1.22 -9.86 0.83
C ILE A 395 0.10 -10.23 1.49
N ILE A 396 0.77 -11.26 0.97
CA ILE A 396 2.16 -11.57 1.27
C ILE A 396 3.02 -11.48 0.01
N LEU A 397 4.08 -10.70 0.10
CA LEU A 397 5.18 -10.66 -0.85
C LEU A 397 6.28 -11.54 -0.27
N TYR A 398 6.58 -12.67 -0.93
CA TYR A 398 7.54 -13.62 -0.35
C TYR A 398 8.97 -13.07 -0.36
N PRO A 399 9.65 -13.04 0.81
CA PRO A 399 11.06 -12.70 0.88
C PRO A 399 11.90 -13.58 -0.04
N ASN A 400 12.88 -13.00 -0.70
CA ASN A 400 13.73 -13.68 -1.68
C ASN A 400 12.94 -14.38 -2.80
N GLY A 401 11.67 -14.00 -3.02
CA GLY A 401 10.78 -14.66 -3.95
C GLY A 401 10.49 -16.13 -3.64
N SER A 402 10.79 -16.59 -2.43
CA SER A 402 10.80 -18.00 -2.04
C SER A 402 9.40 -18.56 -1.80
N ASP A 403 8.77 -19.05 -2.86
CA ASP A 403 7.43 -19.68 -2.86
C ASP A 403 7.39 -20.97 -2.02
N ILE A 404 6.21 -21.27 -1.46
CA ILE A 404 5.99 -22.40 -0.54
C ILE A 404 5.57 -23.69 -1.23
N ALA A 405 5.30 -23.68 -2.54
CA ALA A 405 4.87 -24.88 -3.31
C ALA A 405 5.39 -24.90 -4.76
N GLY A 406 6.27 -23.99 -5.16
CA GLY A 406 6.73 -23.84 -6.53
C GLY A 406 5.54 -23.63 -7.48
N VAL A 407 5.43 -24.41 -8.55
CA VAL A 407 4.32 -24.30 -9.54
C VAL A 407 3.06 -25.08 -9.14
N GLY A 408 3.11 -25.87 -8.05
CA GLY A 408 1.96 -26.64 -7.57
C GLY A 408 0.83 -25.76 -7.03
N GLN A 409 -0.39 -26.27 -6.99
CA GLN A 409 -1.50 -25.56 -6.36
C GLN A 409 -1.33 -25.50 -4.84
N TYR A 410 -1.78 -24.40 -4.23
CA TYR A 410 -1.91 -24.30 -2.79
C TYR A 410 -3.15 -25.07 -2.34
N THR A 411 -2.95 -26.01 -1.43
CA THR A 411 -4.01 -26.78 -0.78
C THR A 411 -3.82 -26.73 0.73
N MET A 412 -4.87 -27.01 1.48
CA MET A 412 -4.80 -27.04 2.95
C MET A 412 -3.89 -28.17 3.49
N ASP A 413 -3.48 -29.12 2.62
CA ASP A 413 -2.48 -30.15 2.98
C ASP A 413 -1.06 -29.56 3.01
N ASN A 414 -0.82 -28.42 2.38
CA ASN A 414 0.42 -27.68 2.55
C ASN A 414 0.34 -26.91 3.86
N GLU A 415 1.05 -27.40 4.89
CA GLU A 415 1.03 -26.82 6.24
C GLU A 415 1.45 -25.34 6.28
N LYS A 416 2.33 -24.88 5.37
CA LYS A 416 2.73 -23.48 5.27
C LYS A 416 1.59 -22.62 4.73
N PHE A 417 0.92 -23.10 3.67
CA PHE A 417 -0.26 -22.41 3.14
C PHE A 417 -1.38 -22.37 4.17
N ALA A 418 -1.67 -23.48 4.83
CA ALA A 418 -2.70 -23.55 5.86
C ALA A 418 -2.43 -22.55 6.98
N ALA A 419 -1.16 -22.39 7.41
CA ALA A 419 -0.77 -21.40 8.41
C ALA A 419 -1.07 -19.96 7.94
N LEU A 420 -0.58 -19.59 6.75
CA LEU A 420 -0.76 -18.24 6.19
C LEU A 420 -2.24 -17.95 5.88
N TYR A 421 -2.98 -18.93 5.39
CA TYR A 421 -4.41 -18.79 5.15
C TYR A 421 -5.22 -18.57 6.45
N GLU A 422 -4.84 -19.27 7.54
CA GLU A 422 -5.42 -19.07 8.88
C GLU A 422 -5.13 -17.66 9.42
N ASP A 423 -3.97 -17.09 9.09
CA ASP A 423 -3.58 -15.72 9.44
C ASP A 423 -4.27 -14.65 8.58
N GLY A 424 -5.01 -15.05 7.54
CA GLY A 424 -5.83 -14.16 6.74
C GLY A 424 -5.27 -13.83 5.36
N TYR A 425 -4.10 -14.33 5.00
CA TYR A 425 -3.55 -14.08 3.67
C TYR A 425 -4.38 -14.76 2.58
N ARG A 426 -4.59 -14.04 1.48
CA ARG A 426 -5.36 -14.46 0.31
C ARG A 426 -4.62 -14.24 -1.00
N TYR A 427 -3.67 -13.28 -1.02
CA TYR A 427 -2.86 -12.94 -2.17
C TYR A 427 -1.39 -13.26 -1.88
N PHE A 428 -0.75 -13.99 -2.79
CA PHE A 428 0.58 -14.54 -2.59
C PHE A 428 1.45 -14.24 -3.80
N PHE A 429 2.54 -13.49 -3.60
CA PHE A 429 3.41 -13.08 -4.70
C PHE A 429 4.85 -13.51 -4.45
N ASN A 430 5.35 -14.36 -5.33
CA ASN A 430 6.74 -14.79 -5.38
C ASN A 430 7.54 -13.97 -6.41
N VAL A 431 8.81 -14.30 -6.61
CA VAL A 431 9.59 -13.80 -7.73
C VAL A 431 9.69 -14.91 -8.78
N ASP A 432 9.34 -14.58 -10.01
CA ASP A 432 9.39 -15.48 -11.15
C ASP A 432 10.00 -14.76 -12.36
N SER A 433 10.79 -15.46 -13.15
CA SER A 433 11.43 -14.87 -14.32
C SER A 433 10.52 -14.81 -15.56
N SER A 434 9.28 -15.31 -15.45
CA SER A 434 8.28 -15.26 -16.51
C SER A 434 7.74 -13.84 -16.69
N VAL A 435 7.33 -13.52 -17.91
CA VAL A 435 6.69 -12.23 -18.21
C VAL A 435 5.33 -12.16 -17.52
N TYR A 436 4.59 -13.28 -17.55
CA TYR A 436 3.29 -13.44 -16.86
C TYR A 436 3.24 -14.80 -16.21
N TRP A 437 2.84 -14.82 -14.96
CA TRP A 437 2.47 -16.05 -14.28
C TRP A 437 1.46 -15.74 -13.19
N ALA A 438 0.32 -16.40 -13.25
CA ALA A 438 -0.71 -16.28 -12.22
C ALA A 438 -1.44 -17.59 -12.02
N GLN A 439 -1.92 -17.82 -10.80
CA GLN A 439 -2.76 -18.95 -10.44
C GLN A 439 -3.94 -18.46 -9.62
N LEU A 440 -5.14 -18.70 -10.14
CA LEU A 440 -6.39 -18.48 -9.42
C LEU A 440 -6.78 -19.79 -8.75
N GLY A 441 -6.69 -19.86 -7.43
CA GLY A 441 -7.20 -20.95 -6.62
C GLY A 441 -8.68 -20.73 -6.24
N SER A 442 -9.28 -21.72 -5.55
CA SER A 442 -10.65 -21.55 -5.05
C SER A 442 -10.77 -20.48 -3.96
N ASN A 443 -9.71 -20.26 -3.18
CA ASN A 443 -9.70 -19.39 -2.00
C ASN A 443 -8.47 -18.50 -1.90
N TYR A 444 -7.72 -18.34 -3.01
CA TYR A 444 -6.56 -17.47 -3.10
C TYR A 444 -6.29 -17.03 -4.54
N TYR A 445 -5.53 -15.95 -4.65
CA TYR A 445 -4.84 -15.55 -5.88
C TYR A 445 -3.35 -15.50 -5.63
N ARG A 446 -2.54 -15.98 -6.58
CA ARG A 446 -1.09 -15.82 -6.53
C ARG A 446 -0.49 -15.54 -7.90
N GLY A 447 0.66 -14.87 -7.91
CA GLY A 447 1.36 -14.56 -9.15
C GLY A 447 2.85 -14.38 -8.96
N GLY A 448 3.60 -14.55 -10.05
CA GLY A 448 5.01 -14.24 -10.12
C GLY A 448 5.25 -12.77 -10.38
N ARG A 449 6.26 -12.19 -9.71
CA ARG A 449 6.69 -10.82 -9.90
C ARG A 449 7.98 -10.76 -10.70
N ARG A 450 8.11 -9.75 -11.53
CA ARG A 450 9.30 -9.45 -12.34
C ARG A 450 10.11 -8.38 -11.64
N ASN A 451 11.33 -8.68 -11.26
CA ASN A 451 12.25 -7.68 -10.73
C ASN A 451 12.70 -6.70 -11.82
N LEU A 452 12.61 -5.40 -11.50
CA LEU A 452 13.16 -4.32 -12.30
C LEU A 452 14.33 -3.72 -11.52
N ASP A 453 15.51 -4.32 -11.69
CA ASP A 453 16.71 -4.03 -10.92
C ASP A 453 17.98 -4.10 -11.81
N GLY A 454 19.13 -3.70 -11.26
CA GLY A 454 20.37 -3.67 -11.97
C GLY A 454 20.80 -5.03 -12.53
N TYR A 455 20.58 -6.12 -11.76
CA TYR A 455 20.89 -7.47 -12.22
C TYR A 455 20.04 -7.89 -13.41
N ARG A 456 18.74 -7.66 -13.35
CA ARG A 456 17.80 -7.99 -14.42
C ARG A 456 18.07 -7.18 -15.68
N MET A 457 18.29 -5.89 -15.53
CA MET A 457 18.61 -5.00 -16.65
C MET A 457 19.92 -5.39 -17.33
N TYR A 458 20.96 -5.71 -16.57
CA TYR A 458 22.27 -6.01 -17.14
C TYR A 458 22.35 -7.40 -17.80
N TYR A 459 21.86 -8.45 -17.11
CA TYR A 459 22.01 -9.83 -17.61
C TYR A 459 20.83 -10.34 -18.44
N HIS A 460 19.65 -9.76 -18.30
CA HIS A 460 18.42 -10.24 -18.91
C HIS A 460 17.56 -9.14 -19.55
N PRO A 461 18.14 -8.15 -20.27
CA PRO A 461 17.39 -7.04 -20.84
C PRO A 461 16.29 -7.53 -21.80
N HIS A 462 16.54 -8.63 -22.53
CA HIS A 462 15.57 -9.25 -23.42
C HIS A 462 14.26 -9.67 -22.75
N LYS A 463 14.24 -9.84 -21.42
CA LYS A 463 13.03 -10.14 -20.65
C LYS A 463 12.21 -8.90 -20.27
N LEU A 464 12.69 -7.71 -20.62
CA LEU A 464 12.06 -6.42 -20.27
C LEU A 464 11.58 -5.65 -21.49
N THR A 465 11.82 -6.17 -22.72
CA THR A 465 11.54 -5.47 -23.97
C THR A 465 10.08 -5.15 -24.23
N ASP A 466 9.15 -5.83 -23.57
CA ASP A 466 7.72 -5.51 -23.59
C ASP A 466 7.40 -4.27 -22.75
N LEU A 467 8.20 -3.95 -21.73
CA LEU A 467 8.02 -2.82 -20.81
C LEU A 467 8.77 -1.57 -21.31
N PHE A 468 10.06 -1.73 -21.62
CA PHE A 468 10.96 -0.64 -22.05
C PHE A 468 12.20 -1.20 -22.75
N ASP A 469 13.01 -0.28 -23.29
CA ASP A 469 14.34 -0.58 -23.82
C ASP A 469 15.39 -0.23 -22.76
N VAL A 470 16.07 -1.23 -22.21
CA VAL A 470 17.05 -1.06 -21.15
C VAL A 470 18.22 -0.15 -21.56
N GLU A 471 18.66 -0.21 -22.82
CA GLU A 471 19.81 0.58 -23.30
C GLU A 471 19.57 2.09 -23.18
N THR A 472 18.32 2.52 -23.19
CA THR A 472 17.93 3.94 -23.14
C THR A 472 17.84 4.53 -21.74
N LEU A 473 17.80 3.67 -20.70
CA LEU A 473 17.51 4.10 -19.33
C LEU A 473 18.50 3.58 -18.27
N PHE A 474 19.40 2.66 -18.63
CA PHE A 474 20.38 2.09 -17.70
C PHE A 474 21.32 3.17 -17.16
N GLU A 475 21.45 3.27 -15.83
CA GLU A 475 22.27 4.27 -15.15
C GLU A 475 23.73 4.20 -15.59
N PRO A 476 24.29 5.25 -16.23
CA PRO A 476 25.65 5.21 -16.77
C PRO A 476 26.75 5.13 -15.70
N LYS A 477 26.49 5.55 -14.47
CA LYS A 477 27.42 5.46 -13.34
C LYS A 477 27.36 4.11 -12.63
N ARG A 478 26.38 3.24 -12.98
CA ARG A 478 26.28 1.90 -12.40
C ARG A 478 27.53 1.08 -12.69
N PRO A 479 28.24 0.55 -11.69
CA PRO A 479 29.42 -0.27 -11.92
C PRO A 479 29.10 -1.52 -12.76
N THR A 480 29.91 -1.75 -13.80
CA THR A 480 29.77 -2.92 -14.68
C THR A 480 31.08 -3.71 -14.74
N PRO A 481 31.01 -5.06 -14.77
CA PRO A 481 29.80 -5.88 -14.77
C PRO A 481 29.06 -5.80 -13.43
N VAL A 482 27.72 -5.83 -13.48
CA VAL A 482 26.90 -6.00 -12.27
C VAL A 482 27.31 -7.30 -11.59
N PRO A 483 27.51 -7.34 -10.26
CA PRO A 483 27.91 -8.56 -9.56
C PRO A 483 26.89 -9.69 -9.79
N LYS A 484 27.37 -10.93 -9.92
CA LYS A 484 26.48 -12.10 -10.07
C LYS A 484 25.87 -12.49 -8.73
N ILE A 485 24.61 -12.91 -8.77
CA ILE A 485 23.86 -13.49 -7.63
C ILE A 485 24.32 -14.92 -7.40
#